data_70d6c180ca22476f1e9251260840aa0e
#
_entry.id   70d6c180ca22476f1e9251260840aa0e
#
_cell.length_a   1.000
_cell.length_b   1.000
_cell.length_c   1.000
_cell.angle_alpha   90.00
_cell.angle_beta   90.00
_cell.angle_gamma   90.00
#
_symmetry.space_group_name_H-M   'P 1'
#
loop_
_entity.id
_entity.type
_entity.pdbx_description
1 polymer ?
#
loop_
_entity_poly.entity_id
_entity_poly.type
_entity_poly.pdbx_seq_one_letter_code
_entity_poly.pdbx_strand_id
1 'polypeptide(L)'
;MATNTEKIVVQVVVQGDKQLGNLEKKTKKTTMSFGKMTAGIIGASAAFQQMSKLISGAIRTFKSFEFEMAKVKAITGSTEKDFKKLTNTAQQLGRTTFFTASQVAELQVAYGKLGFSTTEILAAQEATLQLATATQSDLGRAAVVAGAAVRGFGLDASETQRVVDVMAVAFTSSALDIEKFQTSMTKVAPIAAAASISIEATSAVMGTLTDAGIEASIAGTSLRNIFLKMQDPASDYLST
;
A
#
# COMPACT_ATOMS: atom_id res chain seq x y z
N MET A 1 24.61 26.21 1.09
CA MET A 1 23.14 26.27 1.23
C MET A 1 22.74 25.19 2.22
N ALA A 2 22.28 25.55 3.42
CA ALA A 2 21.82 24.60 4.41
C ALA A 2 20.56 23.91 3.88
N THR A 3 20.55 22.58 3.87
CA THR A 3 19.42 21.79 3.42
C THR A 3 18.21 22.01 4.33
N ASN A 4 16.99 21.88 3.77
CA ASN A 4 15.73 22.05 4.54
C ASN A 4 15.68 21.19 5.82
N THR A 5 16.43 20.11 5.88
CA THR A 5 16.55 19.21 7.03
C THR A 5 17.22 19.90 8.23
N GLU A 6 18.25 20.70 8.00
CA GLU A 6 18.93 21.46 9.07
C GLU A 6 18.03 22.55 9.66
N LYS A 7 17.22 23.21 8.83
CA LYS A 7 16.25 24.21 9.32
C LYS A 7 15.15 23.60 10.21
N ILE A 8 14.69 22.39 9.91
CA ILE A 8 13.68 21.72 10.72
C ILE A 8 14.26 21.26 12.06
N VAL A 9 15.49 20.76 12.07
CA VAL A 9 16.17 20.35 13.31
C VAL A 9 16.42 21.59 14.21
N VAL A 10 16.84 22.72 13.63
CA VAL A 10 17.06 23.97 14.38
C VAL A 10 15.74 24.52 14.96
N GLN A 11 14.62 24.45 14.22
CA GLN A 11 13.32 24.89 14.73
C GLN A 11 12.80 24.00 15.88
N VAL A 12 13.00 22.71 15.83
CA VAL A 12 12.61 21.80 16.92
C VAL A 12 13.46 22.03 18.17
N VAL A 13 14.76 22.26 18.01
CA VAL A 13 15.68 22.57 19.14
C VAL A 13 15.32 23.92 19.76
N VAL A 14 15.06 24.96 18.96
CA VAL A 14 14.72 26.33 19.47
C VAL A 14 13.35 26.35 20.16
N GLN A 15 12.36 25.55 19.70
CA GLN A 15 11.09 25.42 20.42
C GLN A 15 11.23 24.62 21.72
N GLY A 16 12.11 23.61 21.73
CA GLY A 16 12.45 22.84 22.92
C GLY A 16 13.08 23.73 24.00
N ASP A 17 14.02 24.58 23.63
CA ASP A 17 14.70 25.52 24.55
C ASP A 17 13.73 26.54 25.16
N LYS A 18 12.74 27.04 24.40
CA LYS A 18 11.72 27.95 24.96
C LYS A 18 10.79 27.27 25.98
N GLN A 19 10.48 26.01 25.79
CA GLN A 19 9.69 25.23 26.75
C GLN A 19 10.52 24.87 28.00
N LEU A 20 11.80 24.55 27.83
CA LEU A 20 12.73 24.33 28.95
C LEU A 20 12.93 25.61 29.78
N GLY A 21 13.06 26.75 29.15
CA GLY A 21 13.17 28.04 29.84
C GLY A 21 11.93 28.45 30.65
N ASN A 22 10.73 28.00 30.22
CA ASN A 22 9.49 28.18 30.99
C ASN A 22 9.35 27.20 32.15
N LEU A 23 9.95 26.01 32.07
CA LEU A 23 10.04 25.03 33.15
C LEU A 23 11.03 25.51 34.23
N GLU A 24 12.18 26.10 33.85
CA GLU A 24 13.15 26.69 34.80
C GLU A 24 12.55 27.85 35.62
N LYS A 25 11.71 28.67 35.01
CA LYS A 25 11.04 29.78 35.72
C LYS A 25 10.01 29.29 36.74
N LYS A 26 9.39 28.15 36.54
CA LYS A 26 8.44 27.51 37.50
C LYS A 26 9.13 26.78 38.65
N THR A 27 10.35 26.27 38.47
CA THR A 27 11.06 25.53 39.50
C THR A 27 11.81 26.43 40.50
N LYS A 28 11.99 27.74 40.24
CA LYS A 28 12.64 28.66 41.19
C LYS A 28 11.85 29.00 42.45
N LYS A 29 10.64 28.43 42.67
CA LYS A 29 9.82 28.70 43.85
C LYS A 29 9.67 27.53 44.82
N THR A 30 10.41 26.44 44.64
CA THR A 30 10.30 25.28 45.59
C THR A 30 11.70 24.93 46.10
N THR A 31 11.97 25.16 47.37
CA THR A 31 13.15 24.69 48.08
C THR A 31 13.12 23.16 48.12
N MET A 32 13.79 22.51 47.19
CA MET A 32 13.91 21.05 47.17
C MET A 32 15.11 20.58 48.02
N SER A 33 14.88 19.61 48.90
CA SER A 33 15.95 18.93 49.63
C SER A 33 16.86 18.15 48.66
N PHE A 34 18.13 17.98 48.98
CA PHE A 34 19.16 17.34 48.13
C PHE A 34 18.73 15.99 47.54
N GLY A 35 17.93 15.19 48.27
CA GLY A 35 17.38 13.91 47.77
C GLY A 35 16.32 14.05 46.68
N LYS A 36 15.59 15.18 46.63
CA LYS A 36 14.63 15.47 45.54
C LYS A 36 15.33 16.02 44.28
N MET A 37 16.51 16.63 44.46
CA MET A 37 17.32 17.13 43.36
C MET A 37 17.96 15.99 42.54
N THR A 38 18.44 14.94 43.18
CA THR A 38 18.95 13.73 42.50
C THR A 38 17.83 12.98 41.78
N ALA A 39 16.63 12.86 42.35
CA ALA A 39 15.48 12.29 41.64
C ALA A 39 15.03 13.13 40.45
N GLY A 40 15.11 14.46 40.54
CA GLY A 40 14.84 15.37 39.45
C GLY A 40 15.83 15.26 38.27
N ILE A 41 17.12 15.06 38.58
CA ILE A 41 18.18 14.87 37.57
C ILE A 41 18.02 13.51 36.86
N ILE A 42 17.69 12.44 37.61
CA ILE A 42 17.41 11.13 37.01
C ILE A 42 16.13 11.16 36.14
N GLY A 43 15.09 11.84 36.60
CA GLY A 43 13.87 12.06 35.86
C GLY A 43 14.10 12.88 34.56
N ALA A 44 14.93 13.93 34.61
CA ALA A 44 15.30 14.74 33.47
C ALA A 44 16.13 13.94 32.44
N SER A 45 17.07 13.12 32.89
CA SER A 45 17.87 12.26 32.01
C SER A 45 17.03 11.19 31.35
N ALA A 46 16.09 10.57 32.06
CA ALA A 46 15.15 9.60 31.50
C ALA A 46 14.18 10.24 30.48
N ALA A 47 13.67 11.43 30.77
CA ALA A 47 12.85 12.20 29.86
C ALA A 47 13.63 12.62 28.60
N PHE A 48 14.89 13.02 28.73
CA PHE A 48 15.77 13.35 27.60
C PHE A 48 16.08 12.11 26.74
N GLN A 49 16.31 10.95 27.35
CA GLN A 49 16.51 9.68 26.64
C GLN A 49 15.24 9.26 25.88
N GLN A 50 14.05 9.42 26.49
CA GLN A 50 12.80 9.16 25.80
C GLN A 50 12.57 10.13 24.64
N MET A 51 12.84 11.41 24.84
CA MET A 51 12.71 12.42 23.80
C MET A 51 13.69 12.17 22.64
N SER A 52 14.93 11.77 22.92
CA SER A 52 15.90 11.42 21.88
C SER A 52 15.48 10.19 21.08
N LYS A 53 14.84 9.18 21.72
CA LYS A 53 14.26 8.01 21.05
C LYS A 53 13.09 8.39 20.15
N LEU A 54 12.21 9.28 20.60
CA LEU A 54 11.09 9.79 19.80
C LEU A 54 11.57 10.57 18.58
N ILE A 55 12.55 11.46 18.76
CA ILE A 55 13.13 12.24 17.66
C ILE A 55 13.85 11.33 16.67
N SER A 56 14.66 10.38 17.13
CA SER A 56 15.33 9.42 16.24
C SER A 56 14.35 8.49 15.52
N GLY A 57 13.24 8.11 16.17
CA GLY A 57 12.13 7.40 15.54
C GLY A 57 11.47 8.20 14.42
N ALA A 58 11.13 9.46 14.69
CA ALA A 58 10.53 10.36 13.71
C ALA A 58 11.45 10.59 12.49
N ILE A 59 12.76 10.82 12.74
CA ILE A 59 13.75 10.99 11.66
C ILE A 59 13.85 9.72 10.80
N ARG A 60 13.82 8.54 11.43
CA ARG A 60 13.87 7.26 10.70
C ARG A 60 12.63 7.07 9.82
N THR A 61 11.45 7.33 10.34
CA THR A 61 10.18 7.27 9.61
C THR A 61 10.18 8.25 8.43
N PHE A 62 10.66 9.46 8.64
CA PHE A 62 10.77 10.47 7.59
C PHE A 62 11.73 10.03 6.47
N LYS A 63 12.93 9.56 6.83
CA LYS A 63 13.91 9.03 5.86
C LYS A 63 13.37 7.85 5.06
N SER A 64 12.65 6.92 5.72
CA SER A 64 12.00 5.81 5.05
C SER A 64 10.98 6.31 4.02
N PHE A 65 10.13 7.25 4.41
CA PHE A 65 9.13 7.83 3.50
C PHE A 65 9.78 8.54 2.30
N GLU A 66 10.79 9.39 2.53
CA GLU A 66 11.50 10.08 1.45
C GLU A 66 12.18 9.09 0.49
N PHE A 67 12.76 8.02 1.01
CA PHE A 67 13.37 6.98 0.20
C PHE A 67 12.35 6.27 -0.70
N GLU A 68 11.18 5.90 -0.16
CA GLU A 68 10.13 5.29 -0.97
C GLU A 68 9.56 6.29 -1.99
N MET A 69 9.36 7.54 -1.63
CA MET A 69 8.91 8.57 -2.57
C MET A 69 9.94 8.84 -3.69
N ALA A 70 11.24 8.75 -3.40
CA ALA A 70 12.27 8.84 -4.43
C ALA A 70 12.17 7.70 -5.45
N LYS A 71 11.86 6.46 -4.98
CA LYS A 71 11.55 5.33 -5.87
C LYS A 71 10.31 5.59 -6.71
N VAL A 72 9.23 6.10 -6.11
CA VAL A 72 8.01 6.50 -6.84
C VAL A 72 8.37 7.43 -7.99
N LYS A 73 9.10 8.52 -7.70
CA LYS A 73 9.52 9.49 -8.72
C LYS A 73 10.34 8.86 -9.84
N ALA A 74 11.30 8.00 -9.47
CA ALA A 74 12.18 7.34 -10.44
C ALA A 74 11.43 6.36 -11.35
N ILE A 75 10.44 5.63 -10.82
CA ILE A 75 9.70 4.61 -11.57
C ILE A 75 8.61 5.23 -12.42
N THR A 76 7.87 6.20 -11.89
CA THR A 76 6.75 6.84 -12.60
C THR A 76 7.18 7.89 -13.61
N GLY A 77 8.41 8.42 -13.51
CA GLY A 77 8.85 9.57 -14.30
C GLY A 77 7.97 10.81 -14.12
N SER A 78 7.25 10.91 -13.00
CA SER A 78 6.23 11.93 -12.77
C SER A 78 6.80 13.35 -12.78
N THR A 79 6.00 14.30 -13.30
CA THR A 79 6.31 15.73 -13.20
C THR A 79 6.34 16.17 -11.72
N GLU A 80 6.96 17.30 -11.41
CA GLU A 80 6.98 17.84 -10.03
C GLU A 80 5.55 18.04 -9.47
N LYS A 81 4.61 18.46 -10.32
CA LYS A 81 3.21 18.65 -9.95
C LYS A 81 2.55 17.31 -9.57
N ASP A 82 2.78 16.27 -10.36
CA ASP A 82 2.17 14.98 -10.16
C ASP A 82 2.84 14.22 -9.01
N PHE A 83 4.16 14.33 -8.89
CA PHE A 83 4.89 13.83 -7.74
C PHE A 83 4.39 14.42 -6.42
N LYS A 84 4.09 15.74 -6.40
CA LYS A 84 3.49 16.38 -5.23
C LYS A 84 2.11 15.82 -4.89
N LYS A 85 1.28 15.49 -5.90
CA LYS A 85 -0.01 14.83 -5.65
C LYS A 85 0.18 13.46 -5.00
N LEU A 86 1.06 12.61 -5.57
CA LEU A 86 1.39 11.29 -5.00
C LEU A 86 1.87 11.40 -3.57
N THR A 87 2.80 12.33 -3.29
CA THR A 87 3.33 12.58 -1.95
C THR A 87 2.24 12.99 -0.96
N ASN A 88 1.41 13.96 -1.34
CA ASN A 88 0.33 14.45 -0.48
C ASN A 88 -0.69 13.34 -0.18
N THR A 89 -1.05 12.55 -1.18
CA THR A 89 -2.01 11.46 -0.99
C THR A 89 -1.43 10.34 -0.14
N ALA A 90 -0.15 9.99 -0.32
CA ALA A 90 0.52 9.02 0.55
C ALA A 90 0.53 9.48 2.02
N GLN A 91 0.80 10.76 2.27
CA GLN A 91 0.76 11.33 3.62
C GLN A 91 -0.67 11.39 4.18
N GLN A 92 -1.66 11.73 3.35
CA GLN A 92 -3.07 11.76 3.75
C GLN A 92 -3.55 10.37 4.14
N LEU A 93 -3.37 9.38 3.27
CA LEU A 93 -3.78 8.00 3.53
C LEU A 93 -3.03 7.41 4.72
N GLY A 94 -1.74 7.75 4.91
CA GLY A 94 -0.97 7.36 6.08
C GLY A 94 -1.47 7.96 7.41
N ARG A 95 -2.31 9.00 7.37
CA ARG A 95 -2.95 9.61 8.56
C ARG A 95 -4.35 9.09 8.79
N THR A 96 -5.05 8.68 7.73
CA THR A 96 -6.48 8.34 7.76
C THR A 96 -6.75 6.84 7.73
N THR A 97 -5.72 6.02 7.52
CA THR A 97 -5.82 4.57 7.46
C THR A 97 -4.86 3.88 8.44
N PHE A 98 -4.92 2.57 8.52
CA PHE A 98 -4.01 1.76 9.35
C PHE A 98 -2.59 1.65 8.77
N PHE A 99 -2.37 2.10 7.54
CA PHE A 99 -1.09 2.03 6.86
C PHE A 99 -0.28 3.30 7.08
N THR A 100 1.04 3.16 7.12
CA THR A 100 1.96 4.31 7.17
C THR A 100 2.11 4.96 5.79
N ALA A 101 2.49 6.23 5.74
CA ALA A 101 2.76 6.91 4.48
C ALA A 101 3.85 6.20 3.64
N SER A 102 4.83 5.57 4.29
CA SER A 102 5.86 4.75 3.60
C SER A 102 5.26 3.54 2.91
N GLN A 103 4.34 2.83 3.56
CA GLN A 103 3.64 1.69 2.95
C GLN A 103 2.75 2.12 1.77
N VAL A 104 2.08 3.28 1.88
CA VAL A 104 1.34 3.83 0.73
C VAL A 104 2.29 4.20 -0.41
N ALA A 105 3.49 4.73 -0.11
CA ALA A 105 4.50 4.98 -1.14
C ALA A 105 4.99 3.67 -1.79
N GLU A 106 5.17 2.58 -1.03
CA GLU A 106 5.48 1.24 -1.57
C GLU A 106 4.39 0.74 -2.52
N LEU A 107 3.11 0.94 -2.18
CA LEU A 107 1.99 0.65 -3.09
C LEU A 107 2.11 1.46 -4.38
N GLN A 108 2.41 2.75 -4.32
CA GLN A 108 2.61 3.59 -5.50
C GLN A 108 3.78 3.10 -6.35
N VAL A 109 4.88 2.63 -5.72
CA VAL A 109 6.00 1.97 -6.40
C VAL A 109 5.54 0.69 -7.12
N ALA A 110 4.72 -0.14 -6.47
CA ALA A 110 4.22 -1.38 -7.06
C ALA A 110 3.37 -1.10 -8.32
N TYR A 111 2.45 -0.14 -8.26
CA TYR A 111 1.68 0.29 -9.43
C TYR A 111 2.55 0.91 -10.52
N GLY A 112 3.53 1.75 -10.16
CA GLY A 112 4.47 2.32 -11.11
C GLY A 112 5.25 1.25 -11.88
N LYS A 113 5.67 0.15 -11.21
CA LYS A 113 6.29 -1.01 -11.86
C LYS A 113 5.37 -1.74 -12.83
N LEU A 114 4.06 -1.70 -12.60
CA LEU A 114 3.04 -2.23 -13.50
C LEU A 114 2.70 -1.26 -14.65
N GLY A 115 3.40 -0.14 -14.77
CA GLY A 115 3.21 0.85 -15.81
C GLY A 115 1.99 1.75 -15.61
N PHE A 116 1.48 1.87 -14.39
CA PHE A 116 0.40 2.80 -14.08
C PHE A 116 0.92 4.25 -14.08
N SER A 117 0.21 5.13 -14.75
CA SER A 117 0.44 6.57 -14.69
C SER A 117 0.08 7.14 -13.31
N THR A 118 0.51 8.35 -13.02
CA THR A 118 0.16 9.04 -11.76
C THR A 118 -1.35 9.08 -11.51
N THR A 119 -2.14 9.37 -12.54
CA THR A 119 -3.61 9.44 -12.42
C THR A 119 -4.21 8.07 -12.11
N GLU A 120 -3.72 7.03 -12.78
CA GLU A 120 -4.16 5.66 -12.54
C GLU A 120 -3.79 5.17 -11.12
N ILE A 121 -2.57 5.50 -10.64
CA ILE A 121 -2.13 5.19 -9.27
C ILE A 121 -3.07 5.85 -8.24
N LEU A 122 -3.37 7.14 -8.43
CA LEU A 122 -4.27 7.88 -7.55
C LEU A 122 -5.68 7.30 -7.53
N ALA A 123 -6.18 6.81 -8.67
CA ALA A 123 -7.49 6.18 -8.77
C ALA A 123 -7.56 4.80 -8.09
N ALA A 124 -6.47 4.01 -8.18
CA ALA A 124 -6.45 2.62 -7.72
C ALA A 124 -6.12 2.44 -6.24
N GLN A 125 -5.40 3.39 -5.63
CA GLN A 125 -4.76 3.16 -4.33
C GLN A 125 -5.72 2.97 -3.17
N GLU A 126 -6.88 3.67 -3.14
CA GLU A 126 -7.84 3.57 -2.03
C GLU A 126 -8.50 2.20 -1.98
N ALA A 127 -8.96 1.69 -3.13
CA ALA A 127 -9.50 0.34 -3.23
C ALA A 127 -8.47 -0.72 -2.82
N THR A 128 -7.20 -0.52 -3.17
CA THR A 128 -6.12 -1.45 -2.82
C THR A 128 -5.83 -1.46 -1.31
N LEU A 129 -5.93 -0.33 -0.64
CA LEU A 129 -5.85 -0.27 0.83
C LEU A 129 -6.97 -1.09 1.48
N GLN A 130 -8.18 -1.02 0.93
CA GLN A 130 -9.31 -1.83 1.39
C GLN A 130 -9.04 -3.33 1.18
N LEU A 131 -8.52 -3.73 0.01
CA LEU A 131 -8.14 -5.11 -0.27
C LEU A 131 -7.08 -5.62 0.72
N ALA A 132 -6.00 -4.85 0.92
CA ALA A 132 -4.95 -5.23 1.86
C ALA A 132 -5.45 -5.38 3.29
N THR A 133 -6.37 -4.50 3.72
CA THR A 133 -7.01 -4.57 5.03
C THR A 133 -7.89 -5.82 5.15
N ALA A 134 -8.72 -6.09 4.15
CA ALA A 134 -9.64 -7.23 4.15
C ALA A 134 -8.92 -8.58 4.12
N THR A 135 -7.81 -8.66 3.37
CA THR A 135 -7.03 -9.90 3.22
C THR A 135 -5.90 -10.04 4.22
N GLN A 136 -5.68 -9.03 5.07
CA GLN A 136 -4.53 -8.93 5.99
C GLN A 136 -3.19 -9.14 5.27
N SER A 137 -3.13 -8.77 4.00
CA SER A 137 -1.95 -8.91 3.17
C SER A 137 -1.07 -7.67 3.21
N ASP A 138 0.19 -7.85 2.81
CA ASP A 138 1.10 -6.74 2.55
C ASP A 138 0.53 -5.83 1.45
N LEU A 139 0.67 -4.52 1.63
CA LEU A 139 0.08 -3.52 0.74
C LEU A 139 0.69 -3.55 -0.67
N GLY A 140 2.00 -3.85 -0.76
CA GLY A 140 2.65 -4.02 -2.05
C GLY A 140 2.12 -5.25 -2.80
N ARG A 141 1.85 -6.36 -2.08
CA ARG A 141 1.22 -7.55 -2.66
C ARG A 141 -0.20 -7.25 -3.16
N ALA A 142 -1.01 -6.60 -2.34
CA ALA A 142 -2.37 -6.21 -2.73
C ALA A 142 -2.36 -5.35 -4.02
N ALA A 143 -1.41 -4.41 -4.11
CA ALA A 143 -1.23 -3.58 -5.31
C ALA A 143 -0.83 -4.40 -6.55
N VAL A 144 0.09 -5.36 -6.39
CA VAL A 144 0.49 -6.25 -7.49
C VAL A 144 -0.68 -7.08 -7.98
N VAL A 145 -1.47 -7.67 -7.07
CA VAL A 145 -2.59 -8.55 -7.44
C VAL A 145 -3.72 -7.75 -8.08
N ALA A 146 -4.14 -6.63 -7.47
CA ALA A 146 -5.19 -5.78 -8.02
C ALA A 146 -4.77 -5.16 -9.35
N GLY A 147 -3.56 -4.62 -9.44
CA GLY A 147 -3.04 -4.02 -10.66
C GLY A 147 -2.85 -5.02 -11.80
N ALA A 148 -2.36 -6.23 -11.50
CA ALA A 148 -2.23 -7.29 -12.49
C ALA A 148 -3.60 -7.76 -13.00
N ALA A 149 -4.62 -7.82 -12.14
CA ALA A 149 -5.98 -8.15 -12.55
C ALA A 149 -6.57 -7.05 -13.46
N VAL A 150 -6.46 -5.77 -13.07
CA VAL A 150 -6.88 -4.63 -13.91
C VAL A 150 -6.22 -4.70 -15.28
N ARG A 151 -4.90 -4.84 -15.34
CA ARG A 151 -4.16 -4.92 -16.62
C ARG A 151 -4.46 -6.21 -17.39
N GLY A 152 -4.58 -7.35 -16.70
CA GLY A 152 -4.84 -8.65 -17.30
C GLY A 152 -6.19 -8.72 -18.00
N PHE A 153 -7.22 -8.08 -17.44
CA PHE A 153 -8.55 -7.96 -18.04
C PHE A 153 -8.71 -6.74 -18.96
N GLY A 154 -7.67 -5.93 -19.15
CA GLY A 154 -7.71 -4.73 -19.99
C GLY A 154 -8.64 -3.65 -19.45
N LEU A 155 -8.85 -3.61 -18.13
CA LEU A 155 -9.74 -2.65 -17.47
C LEU A 155 -9.03 -1.29 -17.25
N ASP A 156 -9.82 -0.23 -17.15
CA ASP A 156 -9.33 1.07 -16.70
C ASP A 156 -8.99 1.04 -15.20
N ALA A 157 -8.01 1.83 -14.79
CA ALA A 157 -7.60 1.91 -13.38
C ALA A 157 -8.71 2.44 -12.46
N SER A 158 -9.67 3.19 -12.97
CA SER A 158 -10.85 3.62 -12.23
C SER A 158 -11.76 2.46 -11.82
N GLU A 159 -11.64 1.31 -12.50
CA GLU A 159 -12.39 0.09 -12.16
C GLU A 159 -11.72 -0.75 -11.06
N THR A 160 -10.62 -0.28 -10.48
CA THR A 160 -9.93 -1.03 -9.42
C THR A 160 -10.85 -1.34 -8.23
N GLN A 161 -11.79 -0.44 -7.89
CA GLN A 161 -12.78 -0.72 -6.84
C GLN A 161 -13.64 -1.94 -7.20
N ARG A 162 -14.16 -2.02 -8.41
CA ARG A 162 -14.93 -3.17 -8.92
C ARG A 162 -14.12 -4.47 -8.86
N VAL A 163 -12.84 -4.40 -9.25
CA VAL A 163 -11.92 -5.55 -9.19
C VAL A 163 -11.72 -6.02 -7.74
N VAL A 164 -11.53 -5.10 -6.82
CA VAL A 164 -11.40 -5.39 -5.39
C VAL A 164 -12.68 -5.98 -4.81
N ASP A 165 -13.85 -5.46 -5.18
CA ASP A 165 -15.14 -5.99 -4.74
C ASP A 165 -15.34 -7.44 -5.22
N VAL A 166 -14.99 -7.74 -6.48
CA VAL A 166 -15.01 -9.11 -7.02
C VAL A 166 -14.07 -10.03 -6.22
N MET A 167 -12.85 -9.58 -5.93
CA MET A 167 -11.90 -10.34 -5.12
C MET A 167 -12.46 -10.59 -3.71
N ALA A 168 -13.03 -9.57 -3.07
CA ALA A 168 -13.60 -9.69 -1.73
C ALA A 168 -14.73 -10.73 -1.69
N VAL A 169 -15.62 -10.70 -2.68
CA VAL A 169 -16.69 -11.72 -2.82
C VAL A 169 -16.08 -13.10 -3.05
N ALA A 170 -15.13 -13.24 -3.99
CA ALA A 170 -14.51 -14.52 -4.30
C ALA A 170 -13.81 -15.12 -3.05
N PHE A 171 -13.08 -14.33 -2.28
CA PHE A 171 -12.35 -14.79 -1.09
C PHE A 171 -13.26 -15.13 0.10
N THR A 172 -14.45 -14.54 0.17
CA THR A 172 -15.41 -14.82 1.25
C THR A 172 -16.39 -15.95 0.90
N SER A 173 -16.59 -16.23 -0.40
CA SER A 173 -17.58 -17.19 -0.88
C SER A 173 -16.98 -18.49 -1.42
N SER A 174 -15.65 -18.63 -1.46
CA SER A 174 -14.96 -19.82 -1.97
C SER A 174 -13.62 -20.08 -1.26
N ALA A 175 -12.95 -21.17 -1.61
CA ALA A 175 -11.62 -21.50 -1.12
C ALA A 175 -10.48 -20.68 -1.77
N LEU A 176 -10.81 -19.64 -2.53
CA LEU A 176 -9.84 -18.69 -3.06
C LEU A 176 -9.29 -17.79 -1.95
N ASP A 177 -8.01 -17.49 -2.05
CA ASP A 177 -7.31 -16.45 -1.32
C ASP A 177 -6.51 -15.58 -2.30
N ILE A 178 -5.85 -14.55 -1.81
CA ILE A 178 -5.11 -13.61 -2.65
C ILE A 178 -3.98 -14.28 -3.46
N GLU A 179 -3.35 -15.32 -2.93
CA GLU A 179 -2.26 -16.05 -3.59
C GLU A 179 -2.77 -16.97 -4.69
N LYS A 180 -3.82 -17.73 -4.39
CA LYS A 180 -4.51 -18.59 -5.36
C LYS A 180 -5.11 -17.77 -6.50
N PHE A 181 -5.72 -16.63 -6.16
CA PHE A 181 -6.25 -15.69 -7.14
C PHE A 181 -5.15 -15.18 -8.06
N GLN A 182 -4.04 -14.67 -7.51
CA GLN A 182 -2.90 -14.21 -8.29
C GLN A 182 -2.38 -15.29 -9.23
N THR A 183 -2.19 -16.51 -8.70
CA THR A 183 -1.64 -17.65 -9.45
C THR A 183 -2.52 -18.03 -10.63
N SER A 184 -3.83 -18.11 -10.41
CA SER A 184 -4.79 -18.51 -11.46
C SER A 184 -5.00 -17.38 -12.47
N MET A 185 -5.21 -16.15 -12.00
CA MET A 185 -5.51 -15.00 -12.87
C MET A 185 -4.33 -14.62 -13.78
N THR A 186 -3.09 -14.79 -13.34
CA THR A 186 -1.91 -14.60 -14.20
C THR A 186 -1.97 -15.45 -15.48
N LYS A 187 -2.62 -16.61 -15.42
CA LYS A 187 -2.74 -17.53 -16.57
C LYS A 187 -4.00 -17.29 -17.40
N VAL A 188 -5.12 -16.98 -16.77
CA VAL A 188 -6.42 -16.95 -17.43
C VAL A 188 -6.87 -15.55 -17.83
N ALA A 189 -6.51 -14.51 -17.09
CA ALA A 189 -7.07 -13.17 -17.29
C ALA A 189 -6.90 -12.61 -18.72
N PRO A 190 -5.71 -12.67 -19.37
CA PRO A 190 -5.56 -12.15 -20.74
C PRO A 190 -6.43 -12.89 -21.75
N ILE A 191 -6.63 -14.19 -21.58
CA ILE A 191 -7.44 -15.02 -22.48
C ILE A 191 -8.93 -14.80 -22.22
N ALA A 192 -9.34 -14.67 -20.96
CA ALA A 192 -10.70 -14.31 -20.58
C ALA A 192 -11.09 -12.94 -21.19
N ALA A 193 -10.20 -11.94 -21.06
CA ALA A 193 -10.38 -10.63 -21.65
C ALA A 193 -10.55 -10.70 -23.19
N ALA A 194 -9.68 -11.44 -23.87
CA ALA A 194 -9.77 -11.65 -25.31
C ALA A 194 -11.06 -12.38 -25.74
N ALA A 195 -11.59 -13.26 -24.88
CA ALA A 195 -12.87 -13.94 -25.06
C ALA A 195 -14.09 -13.09 -24.62
N SER A 196 -13.88 -11.85 -24.20
CA SER A 196 -14.93 -10.98 -23.63
C SER A 196 -15.62 -11.57 -22.40
N ILE A 197 -14.90 -12.41 -21.64
CA ILE A 197 -15.36 -12.98 -20.39
C ILE A 197 -14.93 -12.08 -19.24
N SER A 198 -15.89 -11.66 -18.43
CA SER A 198 -15.65 -10.70 -17.35
C SER A 198 -14.82 -11.30 -16.19
N ILE A 199 -14.25 -10.43 -15.37
CA ILE A 199 -13.54 -10.83 -14.16
C ILE A 199 -14.47 -11.54 -13.16
N GLU A 200 -15.74 -11.12 -13.08
CA GLU A 200 -16.76 -11.74 -12.22
C GLU A 200 -16.99 -13.20 -12.61
N ALA A 201 -17.26 -13.44 -13.89
CA ALA A 201 -17.50 -14.80 -14.40
C ALA A 201 -16.26 -15.68 -14.23
N THR A 202 -15.08 -15.15 -14.56
CA THR A 202 -13.81 -15.87 -14.40
C THR A 202 -13.53 -16.20 -12.93
N SER A 203 -13.75 -15.26 -12.02
CA SER A 203 -13.56 -15.47 -10.58
C SER A 203 -14.53 -16.47 -10.00
N ALA A 204 -15.81 -16.45 -10.42
CA ALA A 204 -16.82 -17.39 -9.98
C ALA A 204 -16.47 -18.83 -10.37
N VAL A 205 -16.06 -19.07 -11.63
CA VAL A 205 -15.61 -20.38 -12.10
C VAL A 205 -14.35 -20.83 -11.35
N MET A 206 -13.38 -19.93 -11.15
CA MET A 206 -12.18 -20.25 -10.37
C MET A 206 -12.52 -20.62 -8.92
N GLY A 207 -13.45 -19.90 -8.29
CA GLY A 207 -13.96 -20.24 -6.95
C GLY A 207 -14.52 -21.65 -6.91
N THR A 208 -15.41 -21.99 -7.83
CA THR A 208 -16.01 -23.33 -7.92
C THR A 208 -14.96 -24.44 -8.09
N LEU A 209 -13.94 -24.20 -8.93
CA LEU A 209 -12.86 -25.17 -9.15
C LEU A 209 -11.99 -25.37 -7.90
N THR A 210 -11.69 -24.30 -7.19
CA THR A 210 -10.91 -24.37 -5.94
C THR A 210 -11.71 -24.98 -4.79
N ASP A 211 -13.03 -24.76 -4.73
CA ASP A 211 -13.92 -25.42 -3.78
C ASP A 211 -13.99 -26.94 -4.01
N ALA A 212 -13.89 -27.36 -5.29
CA ALA A 212 -13.76 -28.77 -5.65
C ALA A 212 -12.37 -29.37 -5.35
N GLY A 213 -11.46 -28.60 -4.76
CA GLY A 213 -10.12 -29.05 -4.38
C GLY A 213 -9.09 -29.01 -5.53
N ILE A 214 -9.42 -28.40 -6.66
CA ILE A 214 -8.47 -28.25 -7.77
C ILE A 214 -7.47 -27.14 -7.44
N GLU A 215 -6.17 -27.45 -7.57
CA GLU A 215 -5.10 -26.51 -7.30
C GLU A 215 -5.20 -25.29 -8.26
N ALA A 216 -5.02 -24.08 -7.73
CA ALA A 216 -5.27 -22.81 -8.45
C ALA A 216 -4.49 -22.67 -9.76
N SER A 217 -3.25 -23.19 -9.80
CA SER A 217 -2.43 -23.17 -11.02
C SER A 217 -2.99 -24.10 -12.11
N ILE A 218 -3.49 -25.28 -11.70
CA ILE A 218 -4.12 -26.27 -12.59
C ILE A 218 -5.45 -25.69 -13.09
N ALA A 219 -6.29 -25.20 -12.19
CA ALA A 219 -7.57 -24.59 -12.52
C ALA A 219 -7.43 -23.43 -13.51
N GLY A 220 -6.48 -22.51 -13.26
CA GLY A 220 -6.19 -21.38 -14.15
C GLY A 220 -5.72 -21.81 -15.54
N THR A 221 -4.89 -22.87 -15.61
CA THR A 221 -4.41 -23.42 -16.89
C THR A 221 -5.53 -24.11 -17.65
N SER A 222 -6.35 -24.89 -16.96
CA SER A 222 -7.49 -25.60 -17.55
C SER A 222 -8.52 -24.62 -18.10
N LEU A 223 -8.89 -23.62 -17.32
CA LEU A 223 -9.84 -22.60 -17.74
C LEU A 223 -9.32 -21.79 -18.93
N ARG A 224 -8.04 -21.40 -18.90
CA ARG A 224 -7.37 -20.78 -20.05
C ARG A 224 -7.53 -21.62 -21.32
N ASN A 225 -7.28 -22.93 -21.24
CA ASN A 225 -7.36 -23.82 -22.40
C ASN A 225 -8.81 -23.98 -22.89
N ILE A 226 -9.79 -23.98 -21.99
CA ILE A 226 -11.22 -23.97 -22.35
C ILE A 226 -11.55 -22.70 -23.12
N PHE A 227 -11.19 -21.52 -22.63
CA PHE A 227 -11.45 -20.26 -23.26
C PHE A 227 -10.76 -20.14 -24.65
N LEU A 228 -9.54 -20.64 -24.80
CA LEU A 228 -8.88 -20.72 -26.09
C LEU A 228 -9.64 -21.59 -27.10
N LYS A 229 -10.14 -22.75 -26.67
CA LYS A 229 -10.94 -23.64 -27.53
C LYS A 229 -12.28 -23.01 -27.91
N MET A 230 -12.90 -22.25 -27.00
CA MET A 230 -14.15 -21.54 -27.30
C MET A 230 -13.96 -20.42 -28.36
N GLN A 231 -12.75 -19.89 -28.51
CA GLN A 231 -12.43 -18.89 -29.52
C GLN A 231 -11.98 -19.50 -30.87
N ASP A 232 -11.74 -20.80 -30.91
CA ASP A 232 -11.33 -21.48 -32.15
C ASP A 232 -12.56 -21.77 -33.04
N PRO A 233 -12.68 -21.08 -34.20
CA PRO A 233 -13.82 -21.30 -35.11
C PRO A 233 -13.85 -22.70 -35.72
N ALA A 234 -12.76 -23.47 -35.65
CA ALA A 234 -12.68 -24.87 -36.09
C ALA A 234 -13.04 -25.87 -34.98
N SER A 235 -13.39 -25.40 -33.77
CA SER A 235 -13.81 -26.29 -32.69
C SER A 235 -15.25 -26.76 -32.91
N ASP A 236 -15.48 -28.07 -32.99
CA ASP A 236 -16.80 -28.72 -33.18
C ASP A 236 -17.83 -28.39 -32.08
N TYR A 237 -17.47 -27.61 -31.08
CA TYR A 237 -18.34 -27.21 -29.96
C TYR A 237 -19.35 -26.11 -30.31
N LEU A 238 -19.24 -25.47 -31.47
CA LEU A 238 -20.15 -24.41 -31.95
C LEU A 238 -21.15 -24.97 -33.00
N SER A 239 -21.10 -26.26 -33.33
CA SER A 239 -21.91 -26.87 -34.38
C SER A 239 -23.09 -27.74 -33.84
N THR A 240 -23.38 -27.65 -32.54
CA THR A 240 -24.57 -28.23 -31.89
C THR A 240 -25.38 -27.12 -31.22
#